data_2572634dc242218dc4671486d9d9cfde
#
_entry.id   2572634dc242218dc4671486d9d9cfde
#
_cell.length_a   1.000
_cell.length_b   1.000
_cell.length_c   1.000
_cell.angle_alpha   90.00
_cell.angle_beta   90.00
_cell.angle_gamma   90.00
#
_symmetry.space_group_name_H-M   'P 1'
#
loop_
_entity.id
_entity.type
_entity.pdbx_description
1 polymer ?
#
loop_
_entity_poly.entity_id
_entity_poly.type
_entity_poly.pdbx_seq_one_letter_code
_entity_poly.pdbx_strand_id
1 'polypeptide(L)'
;MKTNKKEILLIVSSFLVGGICMLILVRFTPLVEDIIGSKNGYVITKNDTQLYEKSSLAPSVEKVYDSVVVIQGYKDDDLVSNGTGFVYKVDEKYGYILTNEHIINGNKTVVIYTSEKEEEAEILGKDEYLDLAVLRVSKKNVKTVVDIGSSEDMKLGDVVFTIGSPIGYEYRGSVTSGILSGKDRMVSTSVKNSANADWVMRVLQIDASINPGNSGGPLLNVNGEVIGICSLKLVDDNIEGMGFAIPIEYAMSHVESLEKGKKIKWPVLGIGIANLNETNKILKNGLNVNTKVKEGAVVLNIKDGSGAADSSLKPGDIIIEANNHKIKDTAHLRYELYQHQAGDTIEIKYLRDEKEHTTKIKLN
;
A
#
# COMPACT_ATOMS: atom_id res chain seq x y z
N MET A 1 73.04 31.86 -44.95
CA MET A 1 72.07 31.06 -45.72
C MET A 1 70.86 31.94 -45.99
N LYS A 2 70.70 32.39 -47.29
CA LYS A 2 69.46 33.14 -47.69
C LYS A 2 68.37 32.14 -48.02
N THR A 3 67.47 31.95 -47.13
CA THR A 3 66.25 31.12 -47.30
C THR A 3 65.45 31.75 -48.48
N ASN A 4 65.19 30.94 -49.50
CA ASN A 4 64.53 31.41 -50.73
C ASN A 4 63.01 31.60 -50.36
N LYS A 5 62.50 32.83 -50.71
CA LYS A 5 61.10 33.19 -50.45
C LYS A 5 60.09 32.13 -50.96
N LYS A 6 60.44 31.39 -51.98
CA LYS A 6 59.63 30.31 -52.55
C LYS A 6 59.57 29.08 -51.69
N GLU A 7 60.65 28.73 -50.95
CA GLU A 7 60.66 27.60 -50.01
C GLU A 7 59.83 27.89 -48.73
N ILE A 8 59.93 29.15 -48.28
CA ILE A 8 59.08 29.58 -47.09
C ILE A 8 57.60 29.56 -47.50
N LEU A 9 57.27 30.01 -48.72
CA LEU A 9 55.88 30.00 -49.21
C LEU A 9 55.31 28.55 -49.30
N LEU A 10 56.15 27.62 -49.79
CA LEU A 10 55.83 26.22 -49.96
C LEU A 10 55.58 25.53 -48.58
N ILE A 11 56.40 25.86 -47.59
CA ILE A 11 56.26 25.33 -46.24
C ILE A 11 54.98 25.88 -45.58
N VAL A 12 54.70 27.18 -45.72
CA VAL A 12 53.48 27.79 -45.16
C VAL A 12 52.21 27.25 -45.84
N SER A 13 52.26 27.05 -47.18
CA SER A 13 51.12 26.47 -47.89
C SER A 13 50.85 25.01 -47.55
N SER A 14 51.88 24.19 -47.27
CA SER A 14 51.71 22.82 -46.85
C SER A 14 51.13 22.74 -45.42
N PHE A 15 51.52 23.64 -44.53
CA PHE A 15 50.89 23.71 -43.15
C PHE A 15 49.43 24.14 -43.25
N LEU A 16 49.09 25.09 -44.17
CA LEU A 16 47.69 25.52 -44.33
C LEU A 16 46.83 24.41 -44.94
N VAL A 17 47.32 23.70 -45.94
CA VAL A 17 46.62 22.57 -46.56
C VAL A 17 46.47 21.42 -45.56
N GLY A 18 47.50 21.10 -44.75
CA GLY A 18 47.45 20.10 -43.70
C GLY A 18 46.44 20.45 -42.62
N GLY A 19 46.41 21.71 -42.19
CA GLY A 19 45.42 22.21 -41.24
C GLY A 19 43.99 22.13 -41.74
N ILE A 20 43.75 22.48 -43.03
CA ILE A 20 42.43 22.35 -43.65
C ILE A 20 42.00 20.87 -43.78
N CYS A 21 42.92 20.01 -44.21
CA CYS A 21 42.64 18.56 -44.26
C CYS A 21 42.34 17.97 -42.91
N MET A 22 43.03 18.40 -41.84
CA MET A 22 42.78 17.97 -40.47
C MET A 22 41.44 18.46 -39.98
N LEU A 23 41.04 19.68 -40.27
CA LEU A 23 39.72 20.22 -39.95
C LEU A 23 38.59 19.50 -40.67
N ILE A 24 38.81 19.11 -41.94
CA ILE A 24 37.84 18.31 -42.71
C ILE A 24 37.75 16.89 -42.14
N LEU A 25 38.85 16.26 -41.76
CA LEU A 25 38.89 14.96 -41.13
C LEU A 25 38.16 14.98 -39.77
N VAL A 26 38.39 16.02 -38.98
CA VAL A 26 37.69 16.18 -37.66
C VAL A 26 36.18 16.36 -37.87
N ARG A 27 35.74 16.99 -38.94
CA ARG A 27 34.34 17.29 -39.21
C ARG A 27 33.54 16.16 -39.87
N PHE A 28 34.22 15.28 -40.60
CA PHE A 28 33.57 14.27 -41.47
C PHE A 28 33.89 12.81 -41.14
N THR A 29 34.72 12.54 -40.13
CA THR A 29 35.01 11.15 -39.77
C THR A 29 34.36 10.79 -38.43
N PRO A 30 33.53 9.73 -38.39
CA PRO A 30 32.98 9.17 -37.11
C PRO A 30 34.07 8.72 -36.14
N LEU A 31 35.31 8.53 -36.63
CA LEU A 31 36.45 8.08 -35.79
C LEU A 31 36.89 9.10 -34.75
N VAL A 32 36.56 10.37 -34.89
CA VAL A 32 36.93 11.41 -33.93
C VAL A 32 35.90 11.50 -32.82
N GLU A 33 34.63 11.19 -33.12
CA GLU A 33 33.59 11.04 -32.06
C GLU A 33 33.90 9.87 -31.11
N ASP A 34 34.49 8.77 -31.63
CA ASP A 34 34.91 7.63 -30.83
C ASP A 34 36.18 7.89 -29.99
N ILE A 35 37.04 8.82 -30.41
CA ILE A 35 38.30 9.14 -29.69
C ILE A 35 38.12 10.28 -28.69
N ILE A 36 37.23 11.24 -28.97
CA ILE A 36 36.91 12.37 -28.06
C ILE A 36 35.65 12.08 -27.24
N GLY A 37 34.78 11.21 -27.73
CA GLY A 37 33.64 10.67 -27.00
C GLY A 37 34.13 9.80 -25.83
N SER A 38 33.91 10.27 -24.64
CA SER A 38 34.24 9.62 -23.38
C SER A 38 33.98 8.11 -23.44
N LYS A 39 35.01 7.32 -23.19
CA LYS A 39 34.91 5.85 -22.95
C LYS A 39 34.06 5.44 -21.75
N ASN A 40 33.42 6.38 -21.10
CA ASN A 40 32.47 6.15 -19.99
C ASN A 40 31.07 6.47 -20.50
N GLY A 41 30.42 5.52 -21.14
CA GLY A 41 29.08 5.46 -21.71
C GLY A 41 27.91 6.25 -21.10
N TYR A 42 28.10 7.53 -20.84
CA TYR A 42 27.00 8.45 -20.53
C TYR A 42 26.52 9.11 -21.82
N VAL A 43 25.46 8.57 -22.38
CA VAL A 43 24.68 9.30 -23.36
C VAL A 43 23.94 10.41 -22.62
N ILE A 44 24.49 11.63 -22.63
CA ILE A 44 23.72 12.81 -22.21
C ILE A 44 22.77 13.11 -23.37
N THR A 45 21.61 12.47 -23.39
CA THR A 45 20.49 12.96 -24.19
C THR A 45 20.09 14.30 -23.62
N LYS A 46 20.19 15.39 -24.37
CA LYS A 46 19.46 16.61 -24.06
C LYS A 46 17.98 16.24 -24.07
N ASN A 47 17.45 15.93 -22.91
CA ASN A 47 16.01 15.80 -22.73
C ASN A 47 15.40 17.19 -22.98
N ASP A 48 14.50 17.23 -23.92
CA ASP A 48 13.68 18.41 -24.17
C ASP A 48 13.05 18.87 -22.87
N THR A 49 13.25 20.11 -22.51
CA THR A 49 12.66 20.77 -21.33
C THR A 49 11.13 20.67 -21.29
N GLN A 50 10.49 20.31 -22.39
CA GLN A 50 9.04 20.07 -22.48
C GLN A 50 8.54 18.82 -21.72
N LEU A 51 9.41 17.85 -21.43
CA LEU A 51 9.04 16.69 -20.61
C LEU A 51 8.86 17.03 -19.12
N TYR A 52 9.55 18.05 -18.63
CA TYR A 52 9.44 18.49 -17.23
C TYR A 52 8.15 19.24 -16.92
N GLU A 53 7.60 20.00 -17.85
CA GLU A 53 6.28 20.67 -17.64
C GLU A 53 5.10 19.69 -17.64
N LYS A 54 5.20 18.55 -18.33
CA LYS A 54 4.17 17.50 -18.33
C LYS A 54 4.20 16.58 -17.11
N SER A 55 5.24 16.64 -16.29
CA SER A 55 5.42 15.76 -15.12
C SER A 55 5.10 16.42 -13.78
N SER A 56 4.59 17.67 -13.78
CA SER A 56 4.17 18.33 -12.54
C SER A 56 2.90 17.69 -11.97
N LEU A 57 2.95 17.30 -10.69
CA LEU A 57 1.78 16.83 -9.95
C LEU A 57 0.86 17.98 -9.47
N ALA A 58 1.30 19.24 -9.64
CA ALA A 58 0.56 20.40 -9.12
C ALA A 58 -0.90 20.47 -9.58
N PRO A 59 -1.26 20.24 -10.86
CA PRO A 59 -2.68 20.24 -11.27
C PRO A 59 -3.49 19.13 -10.60
N SER A 60 -2.91 17.96 -10.41
CA SER A 60 -3.57 16.82 -9.75
C SER A 60 -3.72 17.03 -8.25
N VAL A 61 -2.72 17.66 -7.62
CA VAL A 61 -2.81 18.09 -6.21
C VAL A 61 -3.91 19.13 -6.05
N GLU A 62 -3.94 20.18 -6.89
CA GLU A 62 -4.97 21.23 -6.84
C GLU A 62 -6.37 20.66 -6.99
N LYS A 63 -6.57 19.70 -7.89
CA LYS A 63 -7.86 19.03 -8.13
C LYS A 63 -8.43 18.38 -6.87
N VAL A 64 -7.56 17.75 -6.05
CA VAL A 64 -8.01 16.91 -4.91
C VAL A 64 -7.78 17.55 -3.54
N TYR A 65 -7.03 18.66 -3.46
CA TYR A 65 -6.58 19.27 -2.21
C TYR A 65 -7.70 19.48 -1.20
N ASP A 66 -8.80 20.06 -1.65
CA ASP A 66 -9.95 20.40 -0.80
C ASP A 66 -10.85 19.20 -0.45
N SER A 67 -10.60 18.03 -1.02
CA SER A 67 -11.27 16.78 -0.65
C SER A 67 -10.56 16.03 0.48
N VAL A 68 -9.31 16.41 0.80
CA VAL A 68 -8.52 15.78 1.86
C VAL A 68 -8.75 16.52 3.17
N VAL A 69 -9.01 15.76 4.22
CA VAL A 69 -9.38 16.28 5.54
C VAL A 69 -8.43 15.79 6.61
N VAL A 70 -8.20 16.63 7.62
CA VAL A 70 -7.49 16.23 8.84
C VAL A 70 -8.49 15.59 9.79
N ILE A 71 -8.11 14.49 10.41
CA ILE A 71 -8.91 13.78 11.41
C ILE A 71 -8.19 13.80 12.75
N GLN A 72 -8.87 14.26 13.78
CA GLN A 72 -8.37 14.25 15.14
C GLN A 72 -9.34 13.51 16.05
N GLY A 73 -8.82 12.57 16.82
CA GLY A 73 -9.60 11.80 17.77
C GLY A 73 -9.29 12.22 19.20
N TYR A 74 -10.35 12.43 19.99
CA TYR A 74 -10.27 12.87 21.36
C TYR A 74 -10.85 11.84 22.33
N LYS A 75 -10.24 11.75 23.49
CA LYS A 75 -10.76 11.01 24.63
C LYS A 75 -10.89 12.00 25.79
N ASP A 76 -12.12 12.30 26.15
CA ASP A 76 -12.44 13.48 26.92
C ASP A 76 -11.92 14.72 26.19
N ASP A 77 -11.09 15.56 26.75
CA ASP A 77 -10.54 16.74 26.07
C ASP A 77 -9.10 16.52 25.52
N ASP A 78 -8.57 15.32 25.70
CA ASP A 78 -7.21 14.99 25.25
C ASP A 78 -7.19 14.51 23.81
N LEU A 79 -6.32 15.10 22.99
CA LEU A 79 -6.03 14.64 21.63
C LEU A 79 -5.23 13.33 21.72
N VAL A 80 -5.81 12.22 21.29
CA VAL A 80 -5.21 10.88 21.39
C VAL A 80 -4.83 10.27 20.04
N SER A 81 -5.36 10.82 18.95
CA SER A 81 -5.01 10.37 17.61
C SER A 81 -5.08 11.50 16.59
N ASN A 82 -4.25 11.40 15.55
CA ASN A 82 -4.22 12.31 14.43
C ASN A 82 -3.99 11.52 13.13
N GLY A 83 -4.70 11.89 12.07
CA GLY A 83 -4.60 11.27 10.77
C GLY A 83 -5.26 12.07 9.67
N THR A 84 -5.43 11.43 8.55
CA THR A 84 -6.01 12.00 7.33
C THR A 84 -7.21 11.17 6.89
N GLY A 85 -8.11 11.79 6.17
CA GLY A 85 -9.18 11.15 5.44
C GLY A 85 -9.45 11.88 4.13
N PHE A 86 -10.35 11.37 3.33
CA PHE A 86 -10.77 12.03 2.10
C PHE A 86 -12.26 11.83 1.82
N VAL A 87 -12.87 12.84 1.23
CA VAL A 87 -14.27 12.81 0.85
C VAL A 87 -14.43 12.03 -0.44
N TYR A 88 -15.07 10.86 -0.38
CA TYR A 88 -15.25 9.99 -1.55
C TYR A 88 -16.67 10.05 -2.14
N LYS A 89 -17.61 10.66 -1.41
CA LYS A 89 -19.02 10.75 -1.82
C LYS A 89 -19.74 11.90 -1.13
N VAL A 90 -20.70 12.48 -1.80
CA VAL A 90 -21.69 13.41 -1.21
C VAL A 90 -23.10 13.00 -1.63
N ASP A 91 -24.08 13.27 -0.78
CA ASP A 91 -25.50 13.23 -1.12
C ASP A 91 -26.15 14.60 -0.92
N GLU A 92 -27.46 14.65 -0.79
CA GLU A 92 -28.18 15.91 -0.60
C GLU A 92 -27.82 16.64 0.70
N LYS A 93 -27.47 15.91 1.76
CA LYS A 93 -27.29 16.41 3.14
C LYS A 93 -25.86 16.25 3.67
N TYR A 94 -25.16 15.21 3.25
CA TYR A 94 -23.94 14.75 3.87
C TYR A 94 -22.79 14.57 2.90
N GLY A 95 -21.56 14.70 3.43
CA GLY A 95 -20.33 14.22 2.84
C GLY A 95 -19.83 12.98 3.58
N TYR A 96 -19.32 12.02 2.84
CA TYR A 96 -18.83 10.74 3.34
C TYR A 96 -17.32 10.69 3.19
N ILE A 97 -16.65 10.31 4.27
CA ILE A 97 -15.20 10.33 4.39
C ILE A 97 -14.71 8.91 4.65
N LEU A 98 -13.68 8.51 3.91
CA LEU A 98 -12.91 7.29 4.17
C LEU A 98 -11.64 7.65 4.94
N THR A 99 -11.29 6.79 5.91
CA THR A 99 -10.05 6.86 6.69
C THR A 99 -9.71 5.46 7.23
N ASN A 100 -8.58 5.34 7.96
CA ASN A 100 -8.24 4.12 8.67
C ASN A 100 -9.00 3.98 10.00
N GLU A 101 -9.30 2.73 10.36
CA GLU A 101 -9.94 2.39 11.64
C GLU A 101 -9.07 2.77 12.83
N HIS A 102 -7.77 2.50 12.77
CA HIS A 102 -6.87 2.79 13.88
C HIS A 102 -6.78 4.27 14.25
N ILE A 103 -7.12 5.21 13.33
CA ILE A 103 -7.18 6.65 13.60
C ILE A 103 -8.34 7.01 14.51
N ILE A 104 -9.45 6.27 14.42
CA ILE A 104 -10.67 6.58 15.18
C ILE A 104 -10.94 5.60 16.30
N ASN A 105 -10.11 4.58 16.45
CA ASN A 105 -10.35 3.50 17.41
C ASN A 105 -10.14 3.96 18.85
N GLY A 106 -11.13 3.68 19.70
CA GLY A 106 -11.09 4.05 21.11
C GLY A 106 -11.34 5.53 21.40
N ASN A 107 -11.56 6.36 20.36
CA ASN A 107 -11.90 7.76 20.53
C ASN A 107 -13.36 7.92 20.98
N LYS A 108 -13.61 8.93 21.80
CA LYS A 108 -14.95 9.32 22.24
C LYS A 108 -15.56 10.33 21.27
N THR A 109 -14.74 11.25 20.76
CA THR A 109 -15.10 12.26 19.79
C THR A 109 -14.10 12.24 18.63
N VAL A 110 -14.59 12.38 17.41
CA VAL A 110 -13.77 12.49 16.19
C VAL A 110 -14.10 13.82 15.52
N VAL A 111 -13.11 14.68 15.40
CA VAL A 111 -13.23 16.00 14.78
C VAL A 111 -12.56 15.99 13.41
N ILE A 112 -13.26 16.50 12.41
CA ILE A 112 -12.80 16.66 11.05
C ILE A 112 -12.53 18.12 10.75
N TYR A 113 -11.35 18.40 10.22
CA TYR A 113 -11.00 19.72 9.72
C TYR A 113 -10.99 19.67 8.19
N THR A 114 -12.00 20.28 7.61
CA THR A 114 -12.05 20.53 6.16
C THR A 114 -11.34 21.84 5.83
N SER A 115 -11.25 22.20 4.53
CA SER A 115 -10.77 23.52 4.12
C SER A 115 -11.65 24.67 4.62
N GLU A 116 -12.92 24.39 4.93
CA GLU A 116 -13.92 25.39 5.31
C GLU A 116 -14.10 25.50 6.84
N LYS A 117 -14.16 24.37 7.53
CA LYS A 117 -14.51 24.33 8.97
C LYS A 117 -14.02 23.06 9.66
N GLU A 118 -14.10 23.11 10.99
CA GLU A 118 -14.07 21.94 11.85
C GLU A 118 -15.50 21.46 12.17
N GLU A 119 -15.69 20.18 12.29
CA GLU A 119 -16.97 19.57 12.64
C GLU A 119 -16.73 18.21 13.33
N GLU A 120 -17.54 17.90 14.33
CA GLU A 120 -17.58 16.54 14.87
C GLU A 120 -18.21 15.61 13.86
N ALA A 121 -17.49 14.53 13.51
CA ALA A 121 -17.94 13.56 12.53
C ALA A 121 -18.74 12.43 13.18
N GLU A 122 -19.78 12.00 12.49
CA GLU A 122 -20.49 10.78 12.85
C GLU A 122 -19.77 9.56 12.27
N ILE A 123 -19.44 8.58 13.10
CA ILE A 123 -18.88 7.31 12.67
C ILE A 123 -20.02 6.41 12.20
N LEU A 124 -20.09 6.09 10.90
CA LEU A 124 -21.11 5.21 10.35
C LEU A 124 -20.77 3.73 10.56
N GLY A 125 -19.54 3.37 10.29
CA GLY A 125 -19.06 2.01 10.48
C GLY A 125 -17.55 1.92 10.38
N LYS A 126 -17.00 0.85 10.95
CA LYS A 126 -15.57 0.58 10.95
C LYS A 126 -15.29 -0.91 11.02
N ASP A 127 -14.13 -1.33 10.55
CA ASP A 127 -13.67 -2.71 10.64
C ASP A 127 -12.16 -2.74 10.89
N GLU A 128 -11.76 -3.46 11.94
CA GLU A 128 -10.37 -3.54 12.40
C GLU A 128 -9.46 -4.38 11.48
N TYR A 129 -10.04 -5.35 10.74
CA TYR A 129 -9.29 -6.22 9.82
C TYR A 129 -9.04 -5.53 8.48
N LEU A 130 -9.97 -4.70 8.03
CA LEU A 130 -9.79 -3.85 6.87
C LEU A 130 -8.93 -2.62 7.17
N ASP A 131 -8.81 -2.26 8.45
CA ASP A 131 -8.27 -0.97 8.89
C ASP A 131 -8.99 0.21 8.22
N LEU A 132 -10.31 0.12 8.09
CA LEU A 132 -11.15 1.11 7.42
C LEU A 132 -12.26 1.65 8.32
N ALA A 133 -12.57 2.92 8.14
CA ALA A 133 -13.72 3.56 8.75
C ALA A 133 -14.40 4.51 7.76
N VAL A 134 -15.73 4.56 7.85
CA VAL A 134 -16.57 5.52 7.13
C VAL A 134 -17.15 6.51 8.13
N LEU A 135 -16.87 7.79 7.87
CA LEU A 135 -17.36 8.91 8.65
C LEU A 135 -18.33 9.75 7.82
N ARG A 136 -19.15 10.53 8.49
CA ARG A 136 -20.12 11.44 7.88
C ARG A 136 -20.06 12.83 8.50
N VAL A 137 -20.09 13.84 7.66
CA VAL A 137 -20.14 15.27 8.02
C VAL A 137 -21.23 16.00 7.23
N SER A 138 -21.53 17.24 7.60
CA SER A 138 -22.47 18.06 6.84
C SER A 138 -21.92 18.36 5.44
N LYS A 139 -22.73 18.19 4.39
CA LYS A 139 -22.37 18.57 3.01
C LYS A 139 -21.89 20.01 2.87
N LYS A 140 -22.37 20.91 3.72
CA LYS A 140 -22.00 22.35 3.70
C LYS A 140 -20.50 22.56 3.94
N ASN A 141 -19.84 21.60 4.57
CA ASN A 141 -18.42 21.65 4.90
C ASN A 141 -17.56 20.87 3.90
N VAL A 142 -18.16 20.37 2.81
CA VAL A 142 -17.46 19.63 1.75
C VAL A 142 -17.38 20.49 0.50
N LYS A 143 -16.18 20.74 0.01
CA LYS A 143 -15.94 21.53 -1.19
C LYS A 143 -15.74 20.66 -2.43
N THR A 144 -15.01 19.57 -2.29
CA THR A 144 -14.62 18.69 -3.39
C THR A 144 -14.72 17.22 -2.98
N VAL A 145 -14.95 16.35 -3.95
CA VAL A 145 -14.99 14.90 -3.82
C VAL A 145 -13.90 14.33 -4.70
N VAL A 146 -13.18 13.29 -4.26
CA VAL A 146 -12.19 12.61 -5.08
C VAL A 146 -12.83 11.76 -6.17
N ASP A 147 -12.10 11.57 -7.26
CA ASP A 147 -12.39 10.50 -8.21
C ASP A 147 -11.74 9.21 -7.73
N ILE A 148 -12.45 8.10 -7.80
CA ILE A 148 -11.94 6.77 -7.49
C ILE A 148 -11.34 6.18 -8.77
N GLY A 149 -10.07 5.82 -8.70
CA GLY A 149 -9.32 5.16 -9.77
C GLY A 149 -9.28 3.65 -9.61
N SER A 150 -8.25 3.02 -10.20
CA SER A 150 -8.00 1.59 -10.12
C SER A 150 -6.54 1.31 -9.79
N SER A 151 -6.30 0.56 -8.72
CA SER A 151 -4.95 0.08 -8.40
C SER A 151 -4.52 -1.08 -9.30
N GLU A 152 -5.50 -1.78 -9.90
CA GLU A 152 -5.24 -2.91 -10.80
C GLU A 152 -4.60 -2.45 -12.11
N ASP A 153 -4.95 -1.27 -12.60
CA ASP A 153 -4.42 -0.68 -13.83
C ASP A 153 -3.01 -0.11 -13.66
N MET A 154 -2.57 0.13 -12.43
CA MET A 154 -1.25 0.67 -12.13
C MET A 154 -0.13 -0.34 -12.40
N LYS A 155 1.02 0.16 -12.84
CA LYS A 155 2.23 -0.63 -13.10
C LYS A 155 3.34 -0.25 -12.14
N LEU A 156 4.25 -1.19 -11.88
CA LEU A 156 5.45 -0.90 -11.10
C LEU A 156 6.27 0.21 -11.78
N GLY A 157 6.66 1.21 -10.99
CA GLY A 157 7.35 2.40 -11.47
C GLY A 157 6.44 3.57 -11.82
N ASP A 158 5.12 3.40 -11.87
CA ASP A 158 4.19 4.52 -12.06
C ASP A 158 4.28 5.49 -10.88
N VAL A 159 4.27 6.78 -11.22
CA VAL A 159 4.31 7.85 -10.22
C VAL A 159 3.01 7.86 -9.41
N VAL A 160 3.17 7.93 -8.10
CA VAL A 160 2.09 8.08 -7.14
C VAL A 160 2.38 9.20 -6.15
N PHE A 161 1.35 9.77 -5.57
CA PHE A 161 1.50 10.76 -4.50
C PHE A 161 0.42 10.59 -3.45
N THR A 162 0.67 11.14 -2.28
CA THR A 162 -0.33 11.23 -1.21
C THR A 162 -0.39 12.64 -0.65
N ILE A 163 -1.55 13.01 -0.14
CA ILE A 163 -1.77 14.27 0.57
C ILE A 163 -2.23 13.89 1.98
N GLY A 164 -1.59 14.49 2.98
CA GLY A 164 -1.90 14.21 4.37
C GLY A 164 -1.61 15.36 5.31
N SER A 165 -1.69 15.09 6.60
CA SER A 165 -1.45 16.05 7.67
C SER A 165 -0.44 15.48 8.68
N PRO A 166 0.85 15.38 8.30
CA PRO A 166 1.86 14.86 9.21
C PRO A 166 1.94 15.74 10.45
N ILE A 167 2.05 15.08 11.63
CA ILE A 167 2.23 15.73 12.94
C ILE A 167 1.01 16.56 13.43
N GLY A 168 0.05 16.91 12.57
CA GLY A 168 -1.14 17.65 13.00
C GLY A 168 -1.64 18.68 11.98
N TYR A 169 -2.58 19.49 12.42
CA TYR A 169 -3.31 20.44 11.58
C TYR A 169 -2.41 21.49 10.91
N GLU A 170 -1.31 21.92 11.57
CA GLU A 170 -0.38 22.91 11.05
C GLU A 170 0.27 22.47 9.71
N TYR A 171 0.41 21.17 9.51
CA TYR A 171 1.02 20.60 8.31
C TYR A 171 0.01 19.98 7.35
N ARG A 172 -1.26 20.33 7.48
CA ARG A 172 -2.30 19.81 6.60
C ARG A 172 -1.98 20.10 5.14
N GLY A 173 -2.33 19.16 4.26
CA GLY A 173 -2.09 19.29 2.83
C GLY A 173 -0.64 19.07 2.42
N SER A 174 0.19 18.52 3.30
CA SER A 174 1.55 18.08 2.94
C SER A 174 1.47 17.00 1.88
N VAL A 175 2.25 17.17 0.80
CA VAL A 175 2.32 16.26 -0.33
C VAL A 175 3.63 15.49 -0.30
N THR A 176 3.56 14.19 -0.40
CA THR A 176 4.72 13.35 -0.69
C THR A 176 4.48 12.55 -1.96
N SER A 177 5.54 12.29 -2.73
CA SER A 177 5.45 11.55 -3.98
C SER A 177 6.56 10.51 -4.10
N GLY A 178 6.30 9.51 -4.90
CA GLY A 178 7.19 8.40 -5.19
C GLY A 178 6.65 7.57 -6.33
N ILE A 179 6.96 6.28 -6.32
CA ILE A 179 6.48 5.33 -7.31
C ILE A 179 5.76 4.15 -6.66
N LEU A 180 4.96 3.46 -7.44
CA LEU A 180 4.45 2.15 -7.06
C LEU A 180 5.61 1.13 -7.13
N SER A 181 6.14 0.76 -5.95
CA SER A 181 7.31 -0.13 -5.80
C SER A 181 6.91 -1.60 -5.77
N GLY A 182 5.66 -1.92 -5.43
CA GLY A 182 5.15 -3.29 -5.37
C GLY A 182 3.64 -3.37 -5.41
N LYS A 183 3.14 -4.45 -5.99
CA LYS A 183 1.72 -4.84 -5.94
C LYS A 183 1.60 -6.17 -5.22
N ASP A 184 0.44 -6.44 -4.66
CA ASP A 184 0.11 -7.73 -4.07
C ASP A 184 1.10 -8.16 -2.95
N ARG A 185 1.60 -7.18 -2.19
CA ARG A 185 2.47 -7.47 -1.05
C ARG A 185 1.63 -7.98 0.11
N MET A 186 2.07 -9.12 0.67
CA MET A 186 1.44 -9.71 1.85
C MET A 186 2.18 -9.21 3.08
N VAL A 187 1.56 -8.29 3.83
CA VAL A 187 2.14 -7.72 5.04
C VAL A 187 1.43 -8.29 6.27
N SER A 188 2.21 -8.90 7.15
CA SER A 188 1.72 -9.41 8.42
C SER A 188 1.62 -8.27 9.44
N THR A 189 0.47 -8.16 10.09
CA THR A 189 0.21 -7.11 11.10
C THR A 189 -0.51 -7.69 12.31
N SER A 190 -0.50 -6.97 13.42
CA SER A 190 -1.27 -7.30 14.61
C SER A 190 -2.50 -6.40 14.70
N VAL A 191 -3.68 -7.00 14.64
CA VAL A 191 -4.95 -6.31 14.85
C VAL A 191 -5.28 -6.20 16.34
N LYS A 192 -4.88 -7.20 17.13
CA LYS A 192 -5.20 -7.31 18.56
C LYS A 192 -4.05 -6.91 19.48
N ASN A 193 -3.09 -6.13 19.01
CA ASN A 193 -1.88 -5.75 19.78
C ASN A 193 -1.18 -6.98 20.41
N SER A 194 -1.19 -8.11 19.72
CA SER A 194 -0.51 -9.34 20.12
C SER A 194 0.97 -9.30 19.70
N ALA A 195 1.83 -10.01 20.44
CA ALA A 195 3.25 -10.12 20.12
C ALA A 195 3.52 -10.82 18.76
N ASN A 196 2.52 -11.56 18.25
CA ASN A 196 2.58 -12.22 16.95
C ASN A 196 1.57 -11.58 16.01
N ALA A 197 1.91 -11.48 14.73
CA ALA A 197 0.97 -11.11 13.70
C ALA A 197 -0.24 -12.06 13.74
N ASP A 198 -1.44 -11.48 13.75
CA ASP A 198 -2.69 -12.24 13.74
C ASP A 198 -3.53 -11.97 12.49
N TRP A 199 -3.01 -11.14 11.59
CA TRP A 199 -3.62 -10.78 10.33
C TRP A 199 -2.57 -10.57 9.22
N VAL A 200 -2.97 -10.80 7.98
CA VAL A 200 -2.18 -10.46 6.77
C VAL A 200 -3.05 -9.60 5.87
N MET A 201 -2.50 -8.50 5.41
CA MET A 201 -3.13 -7.63 4.43
C MET A 201 -2.40 -7.71 3.10
N ARG A 202 -3.16 -7.73 2.00
CA ARG A 202 -2.65 -7.53 0.65
C ARG A 202 -2.63 -6.02 0.38
N VAL A 203 -1.45 -5.49 0.05
CA VAL A 203 -1.22 -4.05 -0.02
C VAL A 203 -0.41 -3.64 -1.25
N LEU A 204 -0.51 -2.37 -1.60
CA LEU A 204 0.40 -1.67 -2.50
C LEU A 204 1.62 -1.22 -1.71
N GLN A 205 2.82 -1.39 -2.25
CA GLN A 205 4.07 -0.87 -1.72
C GLN A 205 4.48 0.36 -2.51
N ILE A 206 4.90 1.41 -1.82
CA ILE A 206 5.35 2.68 -2.39
C ILE A 206 6.64 3.15 -1.71
N ASP A 207 7.38 4.05 -2.33
CA ASP A 207 8.54 4.72 -1.75
C ASP A 207 8.26 6.20 -1.41
N ALA A 208 7.03 6.69 -1.66
CA ALA A 208 6.57 7.95 -1.13
C ALA A 208 6.61 7.92 0.40
N SER A 209 7.11 8.99 1.02
CA SER A 209 7.26 9.07 2.48
C SER A 209 5.90 9.03 3.16
N ILE A 210 5.65 8.00 3.96
CA ILE A 210 4.48 7.86 4.83
C ILE A 210 4.92 8.10 6.26
N ASN A 211 4.40 9.14 6.87
CA ASN A 211 4.70 9.57 8.24
C ASN A 211 3.43 9.58 9.10
N PRO A 212 3.55 9.57 10.45
CA PRO A 212 2.40 9.78 11.33
C PRO A 212 1.58 11.00 10.91
N GLY A 213 0.29 10.77 10.61
CA GLY A 213 -0.63 11.77 10.09
C GLY A 213 -1.01 11.59 8.61
N ASN A 214 -0.24 10.86 7.79
CA ASN A 214 -0.64 10.49 6.43
C ASN A 214 -1.59 9.27 6.40
N SER A 215 -1.63 8.49 7.49
CA SER A 215 -2.56 7.34 7.61
C SER A 215 -4.00 7.78 7.37
N GLY A 216 -4.73 6.99 6.60
CA GLY A 216 -6.10 7.26 6.18
C GLY A 216 -6.22 8.22 4.99
N GLY A 217 -5.12 8.85 4.59
CA GLY A 217 -5.05 9.71 3.40
C GLY A 217 -5.09 8.93 2.09
N PRO A 218 -5.48 9.60 0.98
CA PRO A 218 -5.54 8.97 -0.33
C PRO A 218 -4.13 8.73 -0.89
N LEU A 219 -3.89 7.55 -1.45
CA LEU A 219 -2.84 7.32 -2.42
C LEU A 219 -3.41 7.59 -3.82
N LEU A 220 -2.77 8.46 -4.57
CA LEU A 220 -3.28 9.03 -5.82
C LEU A 220 -2.35 8.71 -6.99
N ASN A 221 -2.91 8.50 -8.16
CA ASN A 221 -2.18 8.47 -9.42
C ASN A 221 -1.96 9.88 -9.98
N VAL A 222 -1.23 10.00 -11.08
CA VAL A 222 -0.91 11.29 -11.74
C VAL A 222 -2.13 12.07 -12.24
N ASN A 223 -3.30 11.44 -12.37
CA ASN A 223 -4.56 12.09 -12.74
C ASN A 223 -5.33 12.65 -11.53
N GLY A 224 -4.82 12.42 -10.30
CA GLY A 224 -5.51 12.74 -9.06
C GLY A 224 -6.69 11.80 -8.74
N GLU A 225 -6.61 10.55 -9.19
CA GLU A 225 -7.58 9.51 -8.87
C GLU A 225 -7.06 8.65 -7.72
N VAL A 226 -7.91 8.32 -6.77
CA VAL A 226 -7.53 7.51 -5.60
C VAL A 226 -7.37 6.05 -6.01
N ILE A 227 -6.19 5.50 -5.79
CA ILE A 227 -5.83 4.10 -6.06
C ILE A 227 -5.60 3.28 -4.79
N GLY A 228 -5.54 3.95 -3.63
CA GLY A 228 -5.37 3.29 -2.34
C GLY A 228 -5.53 4.22 -1.16
N ILE A 229 -5.42 3.65 0.05
CA ILE A 229 -5.50 4.36 1.32
C ILE A 229 -4.20 4.10 2.09
N CYS A 230 -3.45 5.14 2.38
CA CYS A 230 -2.18 5.04 3.11
C CYS A 230 -2.39 4.51 4.53
N SER A 231 -1.56 3.58 5.00
CA SER A 231 -1.63 3.05 6.37
C SER A 231 -0.24 2.84 6.96
N LEU A 232 0.07 3.56 8.04
CA LEU A 232 1.29 3.40 8.83
C LEU A 232 1.28 2.14 9.70
N LYS A 233 0.10 1.62 10.07
CA LYS A 233 -0.02 0.37 10.82
C LYS A 233 0.71 -0.81 10.15
N LEU A 234 0.96 -0.69 8.86
CA LEU A 234 1.59 -1.72 8.02
C LEU A 234 3.09 -1.49 7.81
N VAL A 235 3.65 -0.40 8.32
CA VAL A 235 5.08 -0.07 8.20
C VAL A 235 5.84 -0.65 9.38
N ASP A 236 7.02 -1.23 9.12
CA ASP A 236 7.98 -1.58 10.17
C ASP A 236 8.82 -0.34 10.51
N ASP A 237 8.83 0.07 11.76
CA ASP A 237 9.51 1.28 12.26
C ASP A 237 11.02 1.31 11.97
N ASN A 238 11.61 0.17 11.59
CA ASN A 238 13.04 0.06 11.30
C ASN A 238 13.37 0.15 9.80
N ILE A 239 12.39 0.35 8.92
CA ILE A 239 12.60 0.33 7.46
C ILE A 239 12.19 1.67 6.87
N GLU A 240 13.18 2.47 6.48
CA GLU A 240 12.97 3.73 5.75
C GLU A 240 12.69 3.49 4.24
N GLY A 241 11.92 4.37 3.61
CA GLY A 241 11.64 4.34 2.17
C GLY A 241 10.68 3.23 1.74
N MET A 242 9.92 2.68 2.68
CA MET A 242 8.90 1.67 2.39
C MET A 242 7.56 2.09 3.01
N GLY A 243 6.62 2.49 2.19
CA GLY A 243 5.25 2.80 2.58
C GLY A 243 4.27 1.77 2.03
N PHE A 244 3.10 1.67 2.66
CA PHE A 244 2.05 0.76 2.22
C PHE A 244 0.70 1.46 2.14
N ALA A 245 -0.13 1.00 1.20
CA ALA A 245 -1.50 1.46 1.04
C ALA A 245 -2.44 0.28 0.79
N ILE A 246 -3.64 0.37 1.35
CA ILE A 246 -4.74 -0.57 1.10
C ILE A 246 -5.27 -0.30 -0.30
N PRO A 247 -5.36 -1.29 -1.21
CA PRO A 247 -5.91 -1.09 -2.55
C PRO A 247 -7.34 -0.55 -2.48
N ILE A 248 -7.66 0.40 -3.36
CA ILE A 248 -8.96 1.09 -3.31
C ILE A 248 -10.12 0.15 -3.60
N GLU A 249 -9.96 -0.83 -4.48
CA GLU A 249 -11.00 -1.82 -4.82
C GLU A 249 -11.39 -2.64 -3.59
N TYR A 250 -10.38 -3.03 -2.79
CA TYR A 250 -10.60 -3.78 -1.56
C TYR A 250 -11.37 -2.94 -0.53
N ALA A 251 -11.02 -1.67 -0.39
CA ALA A 251 -11.74 -0.76 0.48
C ALA A 251 -13.19 -0.56 0.00
N MET A 252 -13.39 -0.23 -1.28
CA MET A 252 -14.70 0.11 -1.83
C MET A 252 -15.68 -1.07 -1.83
N SER A 253 -15.20 -2.32 -1.92
CA SER A 253 -16.05 -3.52 -1.84
C SER A 253 -16.79 -3.65 -0.49
N HIS A 254 -16.31 -2.98 0.56
CA HIS A 254 -16.89 -3.04 1.91
C HIS A 254 -17.56 -1.73 2.36
N VAL A 255 -17.32 -0.63 1.63
CA VAL A 255 -17.81 0.72 2.00
C VAL A 255 -19.31 0.75 2.20
N GLU A 256 -20.11 0.15 1.31
CA GLU A 256 -21.58 0.15 1.43
C GLU A 256 -22.06 -0.52 2.74
N SER A 257 -21.39 -1.57 3.20
CA SER A 257 -21.70 -2.22 4.47
C SER A 257 -21.36 -1.32 5.65
N LEU A 258 -20.22 -0.63 5.60
CA LEU A 258 -19.79 0.31 6.63
C LEU A 258 -20.70 1.55 6.67
N GLU A 259 -21.11 2.11 5.52
CA GLU A 259 -22.07 3.22 5.45
C GLU A 259 -23.40 2.88 6.15
N LYS A 260 -23.83 1.63 6.06
CA LYS A 260 -25.08 1.14 6.68
C LYS A 260 -24.90 0.73 8.14
N GLY A 261 -23.74 0.95 8.74
CA GLY A 261 -23.41 0.53 10.12
C GLY A 261 -23.43 -0.98 10.31
N LYS A 262 -23.31 -1.77 9.25
CA LYS A 262 -23.31 -3.22 9.33
C LYS A 262 -21.92 -3.72 9.70
N LYS A 263 -21.85 -4.63 10.66
CA LYS A 263 -20.62 -5.37 10.92
C LYS A 263 -20.34 -6.31 9.75
N ILE A 264 -19.09 -6.27 9.27
CA ILE A 264 -18.64 -7.21 8.27
C ILE A 264 -18.61 -8.61 8.90
N LYS A 265 -19.28 -9.53 8.26
CA LYS A 265 -19.30 -10.94 8.72
C LYS A 265 -18.17 -11.67 7.99
N TRP A 266 -17.08 -11.82 8.70
CA TRP A 266 -15.96 -12.59 8.19
C TRP A 266 -16.26 -14.09 8.22
N PRO A 267 -16.03 -14.83 7.15
CA PRO A 267 -16.26 -16.27 7.11
C PRO A 267 -15.27 -16.98 8.02
N VAL A 268 -15.73 -18.01 8.72
CA VAL A 268 -14.91 -18.76 9.67
C VAL A 268 -15.06 -20.27 9.48
N LEU A 269 -13.99 -21.01 9.75
CA LEU A 269 -14.02 -22.48 9.84
C LEU A 269 -14.69 -22.97 11.13
N GLY A 270 -14.67 -22.13 12.18
CA GLY A 270 -15.12 -22.52 13.51
C GLY A 270 -14.07 -23.32 14.28
N ILE A 271 -12.81 -22.96 14.17
CA ILE A 271 -11.66 -23.58 14.86
C ILE A 271 -10.90 -22.54 15.70
N GLY A 272 -10.34 -22.99 16.81
CA GLY A 272 -9.26 -22.28 17.51
C GLY A 272 -7.92 -22.66 16.85
N ILE A 273 -7.05 -21.69 16.66
CA ILE A 273 -5.77 -21.89 15.96
C ILE A 273 -4.58 -21.31 16.71
N ALA A 274 -3.40 -21.86 16.45
CA ALA A 274 -2.13 -21.33 16.92
C ALA A 274 -1.06 -21.46 15.83
N ASN A 275 -0.06 -20.59 15.89
CA ASN A 275 1.15 -20.77 15.10
C ASN A 275 2.01 -21.89 15.68
N LEU A 276 2.81 -22.57 14.87
CA LEU A 276 3.67 -23.66 15.31
C LEU A 276 4.68 -23.26 16.41
N ASN A 277 5.10 -22.00 16.43
CA ASN A 277 6.00 -21.46 17.45
C ASN A 277 5.29 -21.08 18.77
N GLU A 278 3.95 -21.09 18.83
CA GLU A 278 3.17 -20.81 20.03
C GLU A 278 3.04 -22.07 20.94
N THR A 279 4.17 -22.72 21.24
CA THR A 279 4.23 -23.99 21.96
C THR A 279 3.43 -23.96 23.28
N ASN A 280 3.54 -22.89 24.06
CA ASN A 280 2.82 -22.75 25.33
C ASN A 280 1.30 -22.75 25.14
N LYS A 281 0.80 -22.16 24.06
CA LYS A 281 -0.62 -22.10 23.73
C LYS A 281 -1.11 -23.48 23.29
N ILE A 282 -0.32 -24.20 22.51
CA ILE A 282 -0.62 -25.57 22.06
C ILE A 282 -0.70 -26.52 23.30
N LEU A 283 0.31 -26.47 24.17
CA LEU A 283 0.36 -27.30 25.39
C LEU A 283 -0.80 -27.00 26.35
N LYS A 284 -1.18 -25.74 26.55
CA LYS A 284 -2.33 -25.36 27.38
C LYS A 284 -3.66 -25.92 26.87
N ASN A 285 -3.76 -26.24 25.58
CA ASN A 285 -4.91 -26.91 24.97
C ASN A 285 -4.80 -28.45 25.03
N GLY A 286 -3.84 -29.00 25.78
CA GLY A 286 -3.65 -30.44 25.94
C GLY A 286 -3.05 -31.13 24.71
N LEU A 287 -2.44 -30.37 23.81
CA LEU A 287 -1.88 -30.89 22.57
C LEU A 287 -0.35 -30.91 22.65
N ASN A 288 0.23 -31.97 22.04
CA ASN A 288 1.67 -32.08 21.84
C ASN A 288 1.91 -32.31 20.34
N VAL A 289 2.26 -31.24 19.63
CA VAL A 289 2.49 -31.26 18.18
C VAL A 289 3.98 -31.42 17.92
N ASN A 290 4.37 -32.63 17.50
CA ASN A 290 5.74 -32.91 17.05
C ASN A 290 5.74 -33.06 15.54
N THR A 291 6.37 -32.15 14.83
CA THR A 291 6.36 -32.10 13.38
C THR A 291 7.67 -31.58 12.80
N LYS A 292 7.97 -32.00 11.56
CA LYS A 292 9.11 -31.52 10.77
C LYS A 292 8.80 -30.25 9.98
N VAL A 293 7.53 -29.94 9.78
CA VAL A 293 7.15 -28.71 9.06
C VAL A 293 7.38 -27.48 9.93
N LYS A 294 7.75 -26.38 9.26
CA LYS A 294 8.04 -25.10 9.91
C LYS A 294 6.92 -24.07 9.71
N GLU A 295 6.02 -24.34 8.80
CA GLU A 295 4.92 -23.45 8.38
C GLU A 295 3.60 -24.19 8.52
N GLY A 296 2.54 -23.45 8.88
CA GLY A 296 1.19 -23.96 9.02
C GLY A 296 0.47 -23.42 10.25
N ALA A 297 -0.83 -23.70 10.33
CA ALA A 297 -1.69 -23.32 11.45
C ALA A 297 -2.17 -24.58 12.19
N VAL A 298 -1.87 -24.67 13.50
CA VAL A 298 -2.29 -25.78 14.36
C VAL A 298 -3.74 -25.59 14.77
N VAL A 299 -4.56 -26.61 14.59
CA VAL A 299 -5.94 -26.66 15.10
C VAL A 299 -5.91 -26.97 16.59
N LEU A 300 -6.37 -26.05 17.43
CA LEU A 300 -6.40 -26.20 18.89
C LEU A 300 -7.69 -26.87 19.36
N ASN A 301 -8.81 -26.43 18.83
CA ASN A 301 -10.14 -26.91 19.12
C ASN A 301 -11.08 -26.68 17.95
N ILE A 302 -12.22 -27.34 17.96
CA ILE A 302 -13.28 -27.21 16.96
C ILE A 302 -14.55 -26.85 17.68
N LYS A 303 -15.25 -25.82 17.20
CA LYS A 303 -16.53 -25.37 17.74
C LYS A 303 -17.65 -26.26 17.23
N ASP A 304 -18.48 -26.77 18.13
CA ASP A 304 -19.65 -27.56 17.78
C ASP A 304 -20.59 -26.79 16.83
N GLY A 305 -21.15 -27.51 15.85
CA GLY A 305 -22.06 -26.94 14.85
C GLY A 305 -21.38 -26.02 13.83
N SER A 306 -20.05 -26.02 13.76
CA SER A 306 -19.29 -25.32 12.72
C SER A 306 -19.02 -26.22 11.51
N GLY A 307 -18.69 -25.62 10.36
CA GLY A 307 -18.30 -26.41 9.19
C GLY A 307 -17.08 -27.31 9.42
N ALA A 308 -16.16 -26.91 10.31
CA ALA A 308 -15.06 -27.76 10.71
C ALA A 308 -15.50 -28.97 11.53
N ALA A 309 -16.58 -28.86 12.34
CA ALA A 309 -17.13 -29.99 13.11
C ALA A 309 -17.72 -31.07 12.21
N ASP A 310 -18.26 -30.67 11.04
CA ASP A 310 -18.80 -31.58 10.03
C ASP A 310 -17.71 -32.15 9.08
N SER A 311 -16.44 -31.80 9.33
CA SER A 311 -15.30 -32.21 8.50
C SER A 311 -14.46 -33.31 9.18
N SER A 312 -13.37 -33.72 8.52
CA SER A 312 -12.42 -34.68 9.08
C SER A 312 -11.31 -34.02 9.95
N LEU A 313 -11.31 -32.69 10.13
CA LEU A 313 -10.34 -31.99 10.98
C LEU A 313 -10.47 -32.42 12.45
N LYS A 314 -9.35 -32.44 13.14
CA LYS A 314 -9.27 -32.72 14.58
C LYS A 314 -8.27 -31.77 15.29
N PRO A 315 -8.42 -31.55 16.57
CA PRO A 315 -7.38 -30.90 17.36
C PRO A 315 -6.02 -31.60 17.18
N GLY A 316 -4.96 -30.84 17.01
CA GLY A 316 -3.61 -31.33 16.72
C GLY A 316 -3.25 -31.37 15.22
N ASP A 317 -4.20 -31.28 14.31
CA ASP A 317 -3.92 -31.16 12.88
C ASP A 317 -3.22 -29.84 12.56
N ILE A 318 -2.34 -29.86 11.53
CA ILE A 318 -1.64 -28.68 11.04
C ILE A 318 -2.16 -28.35 9.65
N ILE A 319 -2.88 -27.25 9.50
CA ILE A 319 -3.35 -26.78 8.20
C ILE A 319 -2.14 -26.21 7.43
N ILE A 320 -1.89 -26.75 6.23
CA ILE A 320 -0.76 -26.41 5.38
C ILE A 320 -1.17 -25.77 4.04
N GLU A 321 -2.40 -26.00 3.56
CA GLU A 321 -2.94 -25.35 2.37
C GLU A 321 -4.45 -25.07 2.55
N ALA A 322 -4.92 -24.00 1.91
CA ALA A 322 -6.33 -23.67 1.74
C ALA A 322 -6.56 -23.30 0.27
N ASN A 323 -7.46 -23.99 -0.45
CA ASN A 323 -7.72 -23.83 -1.90
C ASN A 323 -6.42 -23.78 -2.74
N ASN A 324 -5.48 -24.69 -2.48
CA ASN A 324 -4.14 -24.78 -3.10
C ASN A 324 -3.18 -23.63 -2.79
N HIS A 325 -3.53 -22.71 -1.89
CA HIS A 325 -2.61 -21.69 -1.39
C HIS A 325 -1.93 -22.17 -0.13
N LYS A 326 -0.60 -22.11 -0.09
CA LYS A 326 0.19 -22.50 1.08
C LYS A 326 -0.12 -21.62 2.28
N ILE A 327 -0.34 -22.24 3.42
CA ILE A 327 -0.54 -21.56 4.70
C ILE A 327 0.75 -21.57 5.49
N LYS A 328 1.32 -20.38 5.73
CA LYS A 328 2.54 -20.21 6.50
C LYS A 328 2.26 -20.16 8.01
N ASP A 329 1.16 -19.54 8.39
CA ASP A 329 0.77 -19.25 9.76
C ASP A 329 -0.74 -18.99 9.88
N THR A 330 -1.19 -18.64 11.07
CA THR A 330 -2.61 -18.34 11.35
C THR A 330 -3.11 -17.09 10.65
N ALA A 331 -2.24 -16.11 10.38
CA ALA A 331 -2.60 -14.88 9.70
C ALA A 331 -2.86 -15.14 8.21
N HIS A 332 -2.02 -15.95 7.54
CA HIS A 332 -2.24 -16.39 6.16
C HIS A 332 -3.52 -17.22 6.04
N LEU A 333 -3.81 -18.10 7.01
CA LEU A 333 -5.07 -18.85 6.98
C LEU A 333 -6.29 -17.93 7.03
N ARG A 334 -6.28 -16.91 7.91
CA ARG A 334 -7.36 -15.92 7.96
C ARG A 334 -7.50 -15.15 6.66
N TYR A 335 -6.37 -14.70 6.09
CA TYR A 335 -6.37 -14.00 4.81
C TYR A 335 -7.06 -14.83 3.72
N GLU A 336 -6.71 -16.12 3.59
CA GLU A 336 -7.35 -17.01 2.60
C GLU A 336 -8.84 -17.20 2.87
N LEU A 337 -9.23 -17.36 4.13
CA LEU A 337 -10.65 -17.47 4.49
C LEU A 337 -11.45 -16.22 4.10
N TYR A 338 -10.87 -15.05 4.30
CA TYR A 338 -11.56 -13.76 4.10
C TYR A 338 -11.63 -13.31 2.64
N GLN A 339 -11.07 -14.11 1.71
CA GLN A 339 -11.34 -13.98 0.27
C GLN A 339 -12.69 -14.62 -0.14
N HIS A 340 -13.37 -15.30 0.80
CA HIS A 340 -14.62 -16.02 0.59
C HIS A 340 -15.78 -15.37 1.36
N GLN A 341 -16.97 -15.91 1.14
CA GLN A 341 -18.17 -15.51 1.86
C GLN A 341 -18.67 -16.63 2.79
N ALA A 342 -19.42 -16.27 3.83
CA ALA A 342 -20.13 -17.26 4.63
C ALA A 342 -21.06 -18.08 3.74
N GLY A 343 -20.98 -19.40 3.86
CA GLY A 343 -21.70 -20.36 3.00
C GLY A 343 -20.88 -21.00 1.90
N ASP A 344 -19.74 -20.39 1.52
CA ASP A 344 -18.80 -20.99 0.56
C ASP A 344 -18.16 -22.27 1.13
N THR A 345 -17.66 -23.10 0.24
CA THR A 345 -16.93 -24.33 0.60
C THR A 345 -15.46 -24.16 0.21
N ILE A 346 -14.57 -24.36 1.18
CA ILE A 346 -13.14 -24.29 0.99
C ILE A 346 -12.50 -25.67 1.15
N GLU A 347 -11.49 -25.97 0.35
CA GLU A 347 -10.69 -27.18 0.48
C GLU A 347 -9.50 -26.90 1.39
N ILE A 348 -9.34 -27.71 2.44
CA ILE A 348 -8.24 -27.62 3.42
C ILE A 348 -7.38 -28.85 3.33
N LYS A 349 -6.08 -28.67 3.10
CA LYS A 349 -5.06 -29.71 3.23
C LYS A 349 -4.36 -29.55 4.57
N TYR A 350 -4.21 -30.64 5.30
CA TYR A 350 -3.62 -30.65 6.63
C TYR A 350 -2.76 -31.87 6.88
N LEU A 351 -1.85 -31.78 7.82
CA LEU A 351 -1.01 -32.88 8.31
C LEU A 351 -1.60 -33.42 9.61
N ARG A 352 -1.67 -34.74 9.69
CA ARG A 352 -1.92 -35.52 10.90
C ARG A 352 -0.93 -36.67 10.92
N ASP A 353 -0.14 -36.80 12.00
CA ASP A 353 0.91 -37.82 12.15
C ASP A 353 1.84 -37.87 10.91
N GLU A 354 2.30 -36.67 10.46
CA GLU A 354 3.18 -36.46 9.31
C GLU A 354 2.60 -36.95 7.96
N LYS A 355 1.30 -37.24 7.88
CA LYS A 355 0.61 -37.64 6.65
C LYS A 355 -0.33 -36.53 6.20
N GLU A 356 -0.33 -36.28 4.90
CA GLU A 356 -1.24 -35.32 4.28
C GLU A 356 -2.65 -35.90 4.15
N HIS A 357 -3.62 -35.06 4.47
CA HIS A 357 -5.06 -35.30 4.34
C HIS A 357 -5.73 -34.06 3.73
N THR A 358 -6.86 -34.27 3.10
CA THR A 358 -7.68 -33.20 2.51
C THR A 358 -9.11 -33.32 2.97
N THR A 359 -9.74 -32.20 3.23
CA THR A 359 -11.17 -32.12 3.57
C THR A 359 -11.79 -30.86 2.99
N LYS A 360 -13.11 -30.90 2.76
CA LYS A 360 -13.88 -29.72 2.36
C LYS A 360 -14.71 -29.22 3.52
N ILE A 361 -14.67 -27.91 3.74
CA ILE A 361 -15.33 -27.28 4.88
C ILE A 361 -16.20 -26.14 4.37
N LYS A 362 -17.47 -26.15 4.80
CA LYS A 362 -18.39 -25.04 4.55
C LYS A 362 -18.10 -23.93 5.58
N LEU A 363 -17.91 -22.71 5.10
CA LEU A 363 -17.69 -21.55 5.95
C LEU A 363 -18.98 -21.08 6.63
N ASN A 364 -18.88 -20.70 7.91
CA ASN A 364 -19.99 -20.17 8.69
C ASN A 364 -20.07 -18.65 8.59
#